data_5c44225a21a98f9a1d381a0f627b20ac
#
_entry.id   5c44225a21a98f9a1d381a0f627b20ac
#
_cell.length_a   1.000
_cell.length_b   1.000
_cell.length_c   1.000
_cell.angle_alpha   90.00
_cell.angle_beta   90.00
_cell.angle_gamma   90.00
#
_symmetry.space_group_name_H-M   'P 1'
#
loop_
_entity.id
_entity.type
_entity.pdbx_description
1 polymer ?
#
loop_
_entity_poly.entity_id
_entity_poly.type
_entity_poly.pdbx_seq_one_letter_code
_entity_poly.pdbx_strand_id
1 'polypeptide(L)'
;MKAKFFNFLALVSLAYFSYLLLLISLQYIPFTSDVAFLRIKMDQVQLPYYIVSFKAHVFTSFFLLIAGFTQFSKWIRTRYRQLHRWMGWSYISILLLFSAPSGLVLGWHANGGWTSQLAFVILGILWIYVTIQALRFAIKKDWTKHRNFMIRSYALTLSAVSL
;
A
#
# COMPACT_ATOMS: atom_id res chain seq x y z
N MET A 1 -28.55 -1.90 13.12
CA MET A 1 -28.74 -1.22 11.82
C MET A 1 -27.59 -0.30 11.50
N LYS A 2 -27.19 0.63 12.37
CA LYS A 2 -26.10 1.63 12.15
C LYS A 2 -24.75 1.01 11.78
N ALA A 3 -24.31 -0.05 12.45
CA ALA A 3 -23.00 -0.69 12.15
C ALA A 3 -22.95 -1.35 10.75
N LYS A 4 -24.03 -1.96 10.29
CA LYS A 4 -24.11 -2.55 8.93
C LYS A 4 -24.05 -1.46 7.85
N PHE A 5 -24.73 -0.35 8.07
CA PHE A 5 -24.69 0.80 7.16
C PHE A 5 -23.27 1.42 7.09
N PHE A 6 -22.62 1.60 8.23
CA PHE A 6 -21.26 2.14 8.29
C PHE A 6 -20.24 1.22 7.57
N ASN A 7 -20.35 -0.10 7.78
CA ASN A 7 -19.50 -1.07 7.08
C ASN A 7 -19.74 -1.08 5.57
N PHE A 8 -20.99 -0.92 5.14
CA PHE A 8 -21.32 -0.83 3.72
C PHE A 8 -20.73 0.44 3.11
N LEU A 9 -20.89 1.60 3.74
CA LEU A 9 -20.32 2.86 3.28
C LEU A 9 -18.79 2.80 3.19
N ALA A 10 -18.13 2.25 4.21
CA ALA A 10 -16.67 2.06 4.20
C ALA A 10 -16.21 1.16 3.04
N LEU A 11 -16.96 0.08 2.76
CA LEU A 11 -16.66 -0.83 1.63
C LEU A 11 -16.82 -0.13 0.27
N VAL A 12 -17.89 0.64 0.10
CA VAL A 12 -18.14 1.40 -1.14
C VAL A 12 -17.07 2.47 -1.34
N SER A 13 -16.73 3.22 -0.29
CA SER A 13 -15.66 4.24 -0.36
C SER A 13 -14.33 3.60 -0.72
N LEU A 14 -13.98 2.49 -0.08
CA LEU A 14 -12.72 1.79 -0.36
C LEU A 14 -12.68 1.24 -1.79
N ALA A 15 -13.79 0.69 -2.29
CA ALA A 15 -13.89 0.22 -3.68
C ALA A 15 -13.74 1.39 -4.67
N TYR A 16 -14.37 2.51 -4.40
CA TYR A 16 -14.27 3.72 -5.22
C TYR A 16 -12.83 4.25 -5.27
N PHE A 17 -12.18 4.41 -4.15
CA PHE A 17 -10.79 4.87 -4.11
C PHE A 17 -9.83 3.86 -4.76
N SER A 18 -10.06 2.56 -4.62
CA SER A 18 -9.27 1.54 -5.32
C SER A 18 -9.46 1.64 -6.84
N TYR A 19 -10.66 1.94 -7.30
CA TYR A 19 -10.94 2.17 -8.72
C TYR A 19 -10.20 3.43 -9.22
N LEU A 20 -10.22 4.53 -8.48
CA LEU A 20 -9.48 5.74 -8.85
C LEU A 20 -7.97 5.49 -8.92
N LEU A 21 -7.41 4.74 -7.96
CA LEU A 21 -6.00 4.35 -7.99
C LEU A 21 -5.67 3.45 -9.18
N LEU A 22 -6.57 2.55 -9.56
CA LEU A 22 -6.40 1.78 -10.78
C LEU A 22 -6.30 2.68 -12.00
N LEU A 23 -7.22 3.64 -12.15
CA LEU A 23 -7.20 4.58 -13.28
C LEU A 23 -5.90 5.39 -13.31
N ILE A 24 -5.43 5.87 -12.15
CA ILE A 24 -4.14 6.58 -12.04
C ILE A 24 -2.98 5.64 -12.45
N SER A 25 -2.97 4.41 -11.96
CA SER A 25 -1.92 3.44 -12.29
C SER A 25 -1.86 3.09 -13.77
N LEU A 26 -3.02 2.98 -14.42
CA LEU A 26 -3.13 2.67 -15.85
C LEU A 26 -2.53 3.76 -16.75
N GLN A 27 -2.48 5.01 -16.30
CA GLN A 27 -1.86 6.11 -17.04
C GLN A 27 -0.35 5.88 -17.28
N TYR A 28 0.29 5.04 -16.47
CA TYR A 28 1.72 4.74 -16.57
C TYR A 28 2.05 3.47 -17.37
N ILE A 29 1.05 2.78 -17.95
CA ILE A 29 1.26 1.58 -18.79
C ILE A 29 2.12 1.84 -20.03
N PRO A 30 1.99 3.01 -20.74
CA PRO A 30 2.87 3.29 -21.87
C PRO A 30 4.36 3.40 -21.51
N PHE A 31 4.67 3.40 -20.20
CA PHE A 31 6.02 3.49 -19.63
C PHE A 31 6.83 4.72 -20.09
N THR A 32 6.18 5.71 -20.67
CA THR A 32 6.78 7.00 -21.00
C THR A 32 7.00 7.82 -19.73
N SER A 33 7.99 8.68 -19.74
CA SER A 33 8.28 9.58 -18.60
C SER A 33 7.55 10.92 -18.68
N ASP A 34 6.83 11.16 -19.76
CA ASP A 34 6.07 12.41 -20.00
C ASP A 34 4.57 12.22 -19.74
N VAL A 35 4.21 11.67 -18.59
CA VAL A 35 2.82 11.45 -18.21
C VAL A 35 2.55 11.83 -16.76
N ALA A 36 1.39 12.43 -16.55
CA ALA A 36 0.81 12.73 -15.23
C ALA A 36 1.84 13.29 -14.23
N PHE A 37 2.02 12.63 -13.08
CA PHE A 37 2.94 13.06 -12.02
C PHE A 37 4.40 13.12 -12.46
N LEU A 38 4.83 12.31 -13.42
CA LEU A 38 6.24 12.31 -13.88
C LEU A 38 6.62 13.60 -14.58
N ARG A 39 5.66 14.34 -15.16
CA ARG A 39 5.91 15.67 -15.77
C ARG A 39 6.44 16.70 -14.79
N ILE A 40 6.04 16.62 -13.54
CA ILE A 40 6.53 17.55 -12.50
C ILE A 40 7.79 17.05 -11.81
N LYS A 41 8.36 15.93 -12.27
CA LYS A 41 9.54 15.26 -11.74
C LYS A 41 10.65 15.05 -12.78
N MET A 42 10.73 15.96 -13.76
CA MET A 42 11.62 15.79 -14.92
C MET A 42 13.08 15.57 -14.54
N ASP A 43 13.57 16.26 -13.50
CA ASP A 43 14.94 16.07 -13.01
C ASP A 43 15.15 14.67 -12.39
N GLN A 44 14.20 14.21 -11.59
CA GLN A 44 14.26 12.91 -10.93
C GLN A 44 14.05 11.75 -11.92
N VAL A 45 13.26 11.97 -12.97
CA VAL A 45 13.00 10.97 -14.02
C VAL A 45 14.26 10.59 -14.78
N GLN A 46 15.27 11.48 -14.85
CA GLN A 46 16.60 11.19 -15.44
C GLN A 46 17.40 10.16 -14.60
N LEU A 47 16.99 9.93 -13.35
CA LEU A 47 17.67 8.98 -12.48
C LEU A 47 17.06 7.57 -12.68
N PRO A 48 17.83 6.58 -13.18
CA PRO A 48 17.30 5.24 -13.48
C PRO A 48 16.63 4.57 -12.27
N TYR A 49 17.21 4.72 -11.07
CA TYR A 49 16.66 4.15 -9.85
C TYR A 49 15.31 4.79 -9.44
N TYR A 50 15.10 6.08 -9.75
CA TYR A 50 13.86 6.78 -9.43
C TYR A 50 12.69 6.25 -10.28
N ILE A 51 12.86 6.16 -11.59
CA ILE A 51 11.81 5.69 -12.49
C ILE A 51 11.44 4.21 -12.24
N VAL A 52 12.43 3.37 -11.93
CA VAL A 52 12.19 1.98 -11.55
C VAL A 52 11.41 1.90 -10.23
N SER A 53 11.82 2.68 -9.22
CA SER A 53 11.13 2.75 -7.93
C SER A 53 9.71 3.30 -8.10
N PHE A 54 9.51 4.32 -8.92
CA PHE A 54 8.18 4.88 -9.19
C PHE A 54 7.24 3.82 -9.77
N LYS A 55 7.65 3.13 -10.82
CA LYS A 55 6.86 2.08 -11.45
C LYS A 55 6.57 0.94 -10.46
N ALA A 56 7.60 0.46 -9.77
CA ALA A 56 7.44 -0.57 -8.75
C ALA A 56 6.41 -0.15 -7.69
N HIS A 57 6.51 1.07 -7.16
CA HIS A 57 5.59 1.58 -6.14
C HIS A 57 4.15 1.67 -6.65
N VAL A 58 3.93 2.29 -7.79
CA VAL A 58 2.58 2.51 -8.35
C VAL A 58 1.86 1.19 -8.59
N PHE A 59 2.48 0.24 -9.28
CA PHE A 59 1.83 -1.03 -9.63
C PHE A 59 1.65 -1.96 -8.42
N THR A 60 2.61 -1.98 -7.50
CA THR A 60 2.49 -2.82 -6.29
C THR A 60 1.50 -2.24 -5.28
N SER A 61 1.38 -0.92 -5.16
CA SER A 61 0.43 -0.26 -4.26
C SER A 61 -1.02 -0.61 -4.59
N PHE A 62 -1.36 -0.64 -5.86
CA PHE A 62 -2.69 -1.08 -6.29
C PHE A 62 -3.00 -2.53 -5.85
N PHE A 63 -2.03 -3.43 -6.05
CA PHE A 63 -2.19 -4.83 -5.60
C PHE A 63 -2.39 -4.92 -4.08
N LEU A 64 -1.64 -4.13 -3.29
CA LEU A 64 -1.76 -4.14 -1.83
C LEU A 64 -3.15 -3.70 -1.35
N LEU A 65 -3.78 -2.76 -2.04
CA LEU A 65 -5.15 -2.37 -1.72
C LEU A 65 -6.13 -3.54 -1.91
N ILE A 66 -6.09 -4.22 -3.05
CA ILE A 66 -6.95 -5.36 -3.33
C ILE A 66 -6.70 -6.50 -2.33
N ALA A 67 -5.43 -6.80 -2.06
CA ALA A 67 -5.06 -7.83 -1.11
C ALA A 67 -5.64 -7.55 0.27
N GLY A 68 -5.63 -6.30 0.73
CA GLY A 68 -6.19 -5.88 2.01
C GLY A 68 -7.69 -6.20 2.16
N PHE A 69 -8.50 -6.03 1.11
CA PHE A 69 -9.91 -6.40 1.16
C PHE A 69 -10.10 -7.87 1.53
N THR A 70 -9.29 -8.75 0.95
CA THR A 70 -9.39 -10.18 1.23
C THR A 70 -8.98 -10.51 2.67
N GLN A 71 -8.03 -9.75 3.24
CA GLN A 71 -7.48 -10.00 4.57
C GLN A 71 -8.48 -9.66 5.69
N PHE A 72 -9.30 -8.63 5.52
CA PHE A 72 -10.26 -8.21 6.55
C PHE A 72 -11.64 -8.86 6.42
N SER A 73 -11.91 -9.57 5.32
CA SER A 73 -13.16 -10.29 5.15
C SER A 73 -13.26 -11.48 6.10
N LYS A 74 -14.25 -11.43 7.03
CA LYS A 74 -14.53 -12.56 7.92
C LYS A 74 -14.89 -13.83 7.14
N TRP A 75 -15.65 -13.67 6.06
CA TRP A 75 -16.09 -14.78 5.21
C TRP A 75 -14.89 -15.48 4.53
N ILE A 76 -13.96 -14.74 3.94
CA ILE A 76 -12.74 -15.31 3.33
C ILE A 76 -11.91 -16.00 4.40
N ARG A 77 -11.69 -15.35 5.55
CA ARG A 77 -10.88 -15.89 6.63
C ARG A 77 -11.42 -17.19 7.22
N THR A 78 -12.74 -17.38 7.25
CA THR A 78 -13.37 -18.57 7.80
C THR A 78 -13.58 -19.66 6.76
N ARG A 79 -14.04 -19.31 5.56
CA ARG A 79 -14.42 -20.26 4.50
C ARG A 79 -13.25 -20.65 3.59
N TYR A 80 -12.37 -19.67 3.30
CA TYR A 80 -11.24 -19.85 2.37
C TYR A 80 -9.90 -19.54 3.04
N ARG A 81 -9.57 -20.30 4.09
CA ARG A 81 -8.36 -20.10 4.91
C ARG A 81 -7.07 -20.11 4.08
N GLN A 82 -7.01 -20.93 3.04
CA GLN A 82 -5.83 -21.02 2.18
C GLN A 82 -5.67 -19.75 1.34
N LEU A 83 -6.77 -19.23 0.79
CA LEU A 83 -6.76 -17.94 0.07
C LEU A 83 -6.30 -16.79 0.99
N HIS A 84 -6.83 -16.72 2.22
CA HIS A 84 -6.39 -15.75 3.20
C HIS A 84 -4.88 -15.83 3.46
N ARG A 85 -4.33 -17.04 3.60
CA ARG A 85 -2.89 -17.23 3.78
C ARG A 85 -2.07 -16.78 2.57
N TRP A 86 -2.45 -17.22 1.37
CA TRP A 86 -1.77 -16.85 0.13
C TRP A 86 -1.76 -15.33 -0.10
N MET A 87 -2.92 -14.71 0.00
CA MET A 87 -3.04 -13.26 -0.14
C MET A 87 -2.30 -12.50 0.96
N GLY A 88 -2.28 -13.04 2.19
CA GLY A 88 -1.52 -12.45 3.30
C GLY A 88 -0.01 -12.50 3.08
N TRP A 89 0.52 -13.64 2.63
CA TRP A 89 1.93 -13.76 2.27
C TRP A 89 2.29 -12.85 1.09
N SER A 90 1.46 -12.83 0.04
CA SER A 90 1.67 -11.95 -1.10
C SER A 90 1.67 -10.47 -0.68
N TYR A 91 0.72 -10.05 0.17
CA TYR A 91 0.67 -8.70 0.71
C TYR A 91 1.98 -8.33 1.42
N ILE A 92 2.42 -9.15 2.39
CA ILE A 92 3.62 -8.88 3.19
C ILE A 92 4.89 -8.88 2.31
N SER A 93 5.03 -9.86 1.42
CA SER A 93 6.20 -9.98 0.55
C SER A 93 6.30 -8.81 -0.43
N ILE A 94 5.21 -8.47 -1.12
CA ILE A 94 5.20 -7.36 -2.07
C ILE A 94 5.44 -6.04 -1.34
N LEU A 95 4.85 -5.85 -0.16
CA LEU A 95 5.06 -4.65 0.64
C LEU A 95 6.52 -4.49 1.04
N LEU A 96 7.11 -5.51 1.64
CA LEU A 96 8.47 -5.43 2.20
C LEU A 96 9.56 -5.41 1.13
N LEU A 97 9.36 -6.11 0.00
CA LEU A 97 10.38 -6.24 -1.05
C LEU A 97 10.29 -5.16 -2.14
N PHE A 98 9.09 -4.62 -2.37
CA PHE A 98 8.88 -3.70 -3.49
C PHE A 98 8.24 -2.37 -3.06
N SER A 99 7.04 -2.37 -2.48
CA SER A 99 6.28 -1.15 -2.25
C SER A 99 6.92 -0.22 -1.23
N ALA A 100 7.36 -0.74 -0.09
CA ALA A 100 7.95 0.10 0.95
C ALA A 100 9.36 0.59 0.59
N PRO A 101 10.28 -0.23 0.06
CA PRO A 101 11.58 0.27 -0.40
C PRO A 101 11.45 1.30 -1.50
N SER A 102 10.61 1.06 -2.51
CA SER A 102 10.36 2.03 -3.56
C SER A 102 9.70 3.30 -3.03
N GLY A 103 8.76 3.17 -2.09
CA GLY A 103 8.13 4.30 -1.40
C GLY A 103 9.13 5.16 -0.62
N LEU A 104 10.15 4.56 0.01
CA LEU A 104 11.24 5.31 0.66
C LEU A 104 12.06 6.12 -0.34
N VAL A 105 12.37 5.56 -1.51
CA VAL A 105 13.05 6.29 -2.59
C VAL A 105 12.20 7.48 -3.04
N LEU A 106 10.91 7.29 -3.28
CA LEU A 106 9.99 8.37 -3.67
C LEU A 106 9.85 9.43 -2.57
N GLY A 107 9.77 8.99 -1.32
CA GLY A 107 9.69 9.87 -0.15
C GLY A 107 10.93 10.75 0.00
N TRP A 108 12.11 10.22 -0.27
CA TRP A 108 13.35 11.00 -0.30
C TRP A 108 13.35 12.11 -1.36
N HIS A 109 12.66 11.90 -2.46
CA HIS A 109 12.49 12.87 -3.54
C HIS A 109 11.13 13.59 -3.49
N ALA A 110 10.44 13.60 -2.36
CA ALA A 110 9.13 14.23 -2.24
C ALA A 110 9.20 15.75 -2.45
N ASN A 111 8.16 16.31 -3.07
CA ASN A 111 8.00 17.75 -3.20
C ASN A 111 7.62 18.37 -1.84
N GLY A 112 7.84 19.67 -1.67
CA GLY A 112 7.52 20.38 -0.43
C GLY A 112 8.68 20.50 0.56
N GLY A 113 9.91 20.19 0.09
CA GLY A 113 11.12 20.38 0.88
C GLY A 113 11.36 19.28 1.92
N TRP A 114 12.34 19.54 2.81
CA TRP A 114 12.83 18.55 3.77
C TRP A 114 11.76 18.04 4.75
N THR A 115 10.78 18.85 5.10
CA THR A 115 9.68 18.46 6.01
C THR A 115 8.81 17.37 5.39
N SER A 116 8.45 17.51 4.11
CA SER A 116 7.71 16.49 3.37
C SER A 116 8.54 15.22 3.19
N GLN A 117 9.81 15.36 2.83
CA GLN A 117 10.72 14.22 2.68
C GLN A 117 10.83 13.43 3.98
N LEU A 118 11.05 14.13 5.11
CA LEU A 118 11.12 13.49 6.42
C LEU A 118 9.81 12.78 6.78
N ALA A 119 8.66 13.42 6.54
CA ALA A 119 7.35 12.83 6.81
C ALA A 119 7.14 11.53 6.03
N PHE A 120 7.41 11.51 4.71
CA PHE A 120 7.25 10.32 3.89
C PHE A 120 8.23 9.20 4.25
N VAL A 121 9.47 9.54 4.58
CA VAL A 121 10.48 8.56 5.03
C VAL A 121 10.05 7.94 6.36
N ILE A 122 9.59 8.73 7.34
CA ILE A 122 9.08 8.23 8.60
C ILE A 122 7.87 7.31 8.38
N LEU A 123 6.92 7.71 7.54
CA LEU A 123 5.76 6.88 7.19
C LEU A 123 6.17 5.55 6.56
N GLY A 124 7.13 5.55 5.64
CA GLY A 124 7.67 4.34 5.02
C GLY A 124 8.34 3.41 6.05
N ILE A 125 9.14 3.96 6.96
CA ILE A 125 9.78 3.18 8.03
C ILE A 125 8.73 2.59 8.98
N LEU A 126 7.73 3.38 9.38
CA LEU A 126 6.62 2.90 10.22
C LEU A 126 5.84 1.79 9.52
N TRP A 127 5.60 1.92 8.21
CA TRP A 127 4.90 0.91 7.42
C TRP A 127 5.65 -0.43 7.40
N ILE A 128 6.95 -0.39 7.18
CA ILE A 128 7.84 -1.57 7.29
C ILE A 128 7.75 -2.17 8.70
N TYR A 129 7.93 -1.35 9.73
CA TYR A 129 7.95 -1.79 11.11
C TYR A 129 6.65 -2.51 11.52
N VAL A 130 5.49 -1.88 11.28
CA VAL A 130 4.21 -2.47 11.69
C VAL A 130 3.89 -3.75 10.90
N THR A 131 4.33 -3.83 9.64
CA THR A 131 4.14 -5.02 8.80
C THR A 131 5.02 -6.18 9.28
N ILE A 132 6.27 -5.91 9.63
CA ILE A 132 7.17 -6.91 10.23
C ILE A 132 6.59 -7.41 11.56
N GLN A 133 6.09 -6.51 12.42
CA GLN A 133 5.46 -6.93 13.67
C GLN A 133 4.21 -7.79 13.44
N ALA A 134 3.38 -7.45 12.45
CA ALA A 134 2.24 -8.27 12.07
C ALA A 134 2.67 -9.69 11.69
N LEU A 135 3.72 -9.83 10.87
CA LEU A 135 4.28 -11.12 10.49
C LEU A 135 4.82 -11.90 11.71
N ARG A 136 5.59 -11.23 12.57
CA ARG A 136 6.15 -11.86 13.80
C ARG A 136 5.06 -12.43 14.69
N PHE A 137 3.95 -11.70 14.89
CA PHE A 137 2.84 -12.17 15.71
C PHE A 137 2.03 -13.27 15.01
N ALA A 138 1.95 -13.30 13.68
CA ALA A 138 1.38 -14.42 12.94
C ALA A 138 2.19 -15.71 13.17
N ILE A 139 3.52 -15.63 13.09
CA ILE A 139 4.43 -16.77 13.34
C ILE A 139 4.29 -17.26 14.77
N LYS A 140 4.18 -16.34 15.73
CA LYS A 140 3.96 -16.66 17.17
C LYS A 140 2.54 -17.13 17.48
N LYS A 141 1.64 -17.16 16.48
CA LYS A 141 0.20 -17.51 16.64
C LYS A 141 -0.56 -16.59 17.61
N ASP A 142 -0.05 -15.38 17.88
CA ASP A 142 -0.77 -14.34 18.64
C ASP A 142 -1.69 -13.56 17.67
N TRP A 143 -2.86 -14.14 17.42
CA TRP A 143 -3.82 -13.64 16.42
C TRP A 143 -4.38 -12.27 16.75
N THR A 144 -4.45 -11.91 18.04
CA THR A 144 -4.92 -10.60 18.48
C THR A 144 -3.93 -9.52 18.08
N LYS A 145 -2.65 -9.70 18.41
CA LYS A 145 -1.61 -8.74 18.04
C LYS A 145 -1.39 -8.73 16.54
N HIS A 146 -1.35 -9.90 15.89
CA HIS A 146 -1.29 -10.00 14.43
C HIS A 146 -2.36 -9.12 13.78
N ARG A 147 -3.63 -9.28 14.16
CA ARG A 147 -4.73 -8.48 13.62
C ARG A 147 -4.53 -6.99 13.84
N ASN A 148 -4.13 -6.59 15.05
CA ASN A 148 -3.96 -5.17 15.38
C ASN A 148 -2.83 -4.52 14.55
N PHE A 149 -1.73 -5.23 14.35
CA PHE A 149 -0.63 -4.73 13.50
C PHE A 149 -0.99 -4.75 12.02
N MET A 150 -1.76 -5.74 11.54
CA MET A 150 -2.27 -5.74 10.16
C MET A 150 -3.21 -4.57 9.89
N ILE A 151 -4.08 -4.19 10.85
CA ILE A 151 -4.93 -3.00 10.72
C ILE A 151 -4.06 -1.74 10.57
N ARG A 152 -3.01 -1.59 11.36
CA ARG A 152 -2.09 -0.45 11.26
C ARG A 152 -1.33 -0.44 9.94
N SER A 153 -0.83 -1.60 9.50
CA SER A 153 -0.16 -1.74 8.21
C SER A 153 -1.09 -1.34 7.06
N TYR A 154 -2.33 -1.81 7.09
CA TYR A 154 -3.28 -1.50 6.05
C TYR A 154 -3.78 -0.04 6.10
N ALA A 155 -3.88 0.57 7.28
CA ALA A 155 -4.16 1.99 7.41
C ALA A 155 -3.08 2.85 6.74
N LEU A 156 -1.80 2.47 6.87
CA LEU A 156 -0.70 3.12 6.16
C LEU A 156 -0.74 2.86 4.64
N THR A 157 -1.18 1.68 4.20
CA THR A 157 -1.45 1.43 2.78
C THR A 157 -2.54 2.37 2.25
N LEU A 158 -3.59 2.60 3.02
CA LEU A 158 -4.69 3.49 2.64
C LEU A 158 -4.28 4.97 2.66
N SER A 159 -3.31 5.37 3.46
CA SER A 159 -2.83 6.76 3.47
C SER A 159 -2.27 7.19 2.11
N ALA A 160 -1.73 6.26 1.32
CA ALA A 160 -1.28 6.52 -0.05
C ALA A 160 -2.40 6.95 -1.00
N VAL A 161 -3.67 6.73 -0.63
CA VAL A 161 -4.85 7.17 -1.40
C VAL A 161 -5.20 8.62 -1.13
N SER A 162 -4.80 9.15 0.03
CA SER A 162 -5.13 10.50 0.50
C SER A 162 -3.96 11.50 0.34
N LEU A 163 -2.80 11.05 -0.11
CA LEU A 163 -1.59 11.83 -0.36
C LEU A 163 -1.41 12.10 -1.85
#